data_fbb656889b0414d0e732955a80cf268b
#
_entry.id   fbb656889b0414d0e732955a80cf268b
#
_cell.length_a   1.000
_cell.length_b   1.000
_cell.length_c   1.000
_cell.angle_alpha   90.00
_cell.angle_beta   90.00
_cell.angle_gamma   90.00
#
_symmetry.space_group_name_H-M   'P 1'
#
loop_
_entity.id
_entity.type
_entity.pdbx_description
1 polymer ?
#
loop_
_entity_poly.entity_id
_entity_poly.type
_entity_poly.pdbx_seq_one_letter_code
_entity_poly.pdbx_strand_id
1 'polypeptide(L)'
;GEVLYETAPQWEYRVRQISHLARYDDVALNASLRGWMGNWNNSVGGRFRPEVLAAEVASGKFRRIEIDDRQVAVFEDFLAESEEKGWPVFLTFIPTTAQWQAVEPEKAAEMDALLRRLADDHPNVTFIDLRDPWQDREDFFIDPLHLNAAGSREVTKDLFKKIAPLIPGPQDNQ
;
A
#
# COMPACT_ATOMS: atom_id res chain seq x y z
N GLY A 1 15.73 7.18 9.72
CA GLY A 1 15.27 6.71 11.04
C GLY A 1 14.81 7.83 11.97
N GLU A 2 15.18 9.10 11.74
CA GLU A 2 14.82 10.22 12.62
C GLU A 2 13.40 10.77 12.38
N VAL A 3 12.90 10.72 11.17
CA VAL A 3 11.64 11.40 10.79
C VAL A 3 10.38 10.78 11.42
N LEU A 4 10.40 9.51 11.77
CA LEU A 4 9.23 8.81 12.33
C LEU A 4 9.00 9.05 13.84
N TYR A 5 9.93 9.70 14.53
CA TYR A 5 9.88 9.83 15.99
C TYR A 5 9.96 11.27 16.51
N GLU A 6 9.83 12.27 15.63
CA GLU A 6 9.88 13.69 16.03
C GLU A 6 8.80 14.10 17.04
N THR A 7 7.74 13.31 17.17
CA THR A 7 6.64 13.58 18.11
C THR A 7 6.68 12.72 19.38
N ALA A 8 7.52 11.70 19.43
CA ALA A 8 7.62 10.83 20.59
C ALA A 8 8.64 11.37 21.62
N PRO A 9 8.36 11.28 22.91
CA PRO A 9 9.33 11.64 23.95
C PRO A 9 10.63 10.85 23.80
N GLN A 10 11.79 11.49 24.00
CA GLN A 10 13.12 10.85 23.82
C GLN A 10 13.31 9.57 24.66
N TRP A 11 12.64 9.47 25.81
CA TRP A 11 12.71 8.27 26.65
C TRP A 11 11.99 7.08 25.99
N GLU A 12 10.87 7.33 25.29
CA GLU A 12 10.12 6.29 24.57
C GLU A 12 10.96 5.72 23.42
N TYR A 13 11.63 6.58 22.67
CA TYR A 13 12.59 6.16 21.64
C TYR A 13 13.69 5.24 22.21
N ARG A 14 14.27 5.60 23.36
CA ARG A 14 15.29 4.78 24.02
C ARG A 14 14.76 3.43 24.48
N VAL A 15 13.56 3.39 25.05
CA VAL A 15 12.92 2.15 25.50
C VAL A 15 12.64 1.22 24.30
N ARG A 16 12.18 1.78 23.18
CA ARG A 16 11.93 1.01 21.93
C ARG A 16 13.22 0.46 21.31
N GLN A 17 14.35 1.08 21.55
CA GLN A 17 15.65 0.54 21.09
C GLN A 17 16.12 -0.68 21.94
N ILE A 18 15.82 -0.69 23.21
CA ILE A 18 16.32 -1.72 24.16
C ILE A 18 15.36 -2.92 24.24
N SER A 19 14.08 -2.69 24.05
CA SER A 19 13.04 -3.72 24.22
C SER A 19 12.32 -4.01 22.91
N HIS A 20 12.47 -5.24 22.43
CA HIS A 20 11.67 -5.71 21.29
C HIS A 20 10.17 -5.66 21.58
N LEU A 21 9.75 -5.88 22.83
CA LEU A 21 8.36 -5.79 23.23
C LEU A 21 7.84 -4.35 23.11
N ALA A 22 8.59 -3.37 23.60
CA ALA A 22 8.23 -1.94 23.51
C ALA A 22 8.28 -1.41 22.08
N ARG A 23 9.03 -2.02 21.17
CA ARG A 23 9.08 -1.66 19.75
C ARG A 23 7.80 -2.00 19.02
N TYR A 24 7.09 -3.03 19.45
CA TYR A 24 5.90 -3.57 18.81
C TYR A 24 4.66 -3.54 19.70
N ASP A 25 4.72 -2.81 20.84
CA ASP A 25 3.62 -2.74 21.82
C ASP A 25 2.32 -2.24 21.19
N ASP A 26 2.39 -1.19 20.37
CA ASP A 26 1.22 -0.64 19.67
C ASP A 26 0.61 -1.67 18.71
N VAL A 27 1.45 -2.42 17.99
CA VAL A 27 0.99 -3.43 17.04
C VAL A 27 0.45 -4.64 17.79
N ALA A 28 1.16 -5.13 18.81
CA ALA A 28 0.74 -6.28 19.60
C ALA A 28 -0.53 -5.98 20.42
N LEU A 29 -0.58 -4.79 21.05
CA LEU A 29 -1.74 -4.37 21.83
C LEU A 29 -2.97 -4.14 20.93
N ASN A 30 -2.81 -3.44 19.83
CA ASN A 30 -3.89 -3.20 18.87
C ASN A 30 -4.38 -4.50 18.23
N ALA A 31 -3.47 -5.43 17.87
CA ALA A 31 -3.83 -6.73 17.35
C ALA A 31 -4.62 -7.55 18.39
N SER A 32 -4.16 -7.56 19.65
CA SER A 32 -4.83 -8.26 20.75
C SER A 32 -6.20 -7.66 21.06
N LEU A 33 -6.30 -6.33 21.15
CA LEU A 33 -7.56 -5.63 21.39
C LEU A 33 -8.56 -5.84 20.25
N ARG A 34 -8.13 -5.76 19.00
CA ARG A 34 -8.97 -6.01 17.83
C ARG A 34 -9.42 -7.47 17.75
N GLY A 35 -8.53 -8.42 18.07
CA GLY A 35 -8.87 -9.83 18.15
C GLY A 35 -9.89 -10.11 19.26
N TRP A 36 -9.68 -9.53 20.45
CA TRP A 36 -10.58 -9.69 21.60
C TRP A 36 -11.95 -9.03 21.40
N MET A 37 -11.99 -7.86 20.78
CA MET A 37 -13.25 -7.15 20.49
C MET A 37 -14.01 -7.71 19.28
N GLY A 38 -13.49 -8.74 18.62
CA GLY A 38 -14.13 -9.31 17.41
C GLY A 38 -14.11 -8.38 16.20
N ASN A 39 -13.47 -7.21 16.32
CA ASN A 39 -13.38 -6.21 15.25
C ASN A 39 -12.51 -6.63 14.06
N TRP A 40 -11.77 -7.72 14.20
CA TRP A 40 -10.98 -8.29 13.12
C TRP A 40 -11.84 -8.74 11.93
N ASN A 41 -13.12 -9.08 12.21
CA ASN A 41 -14.09 -9.51 11.20
C ASN A 41 -14.98 -8.38 10.66
N ASN A 42 -14.95 -7.18 11.23
CA ASN A 42 -15.85 -6.10 10.79
C ASN A 42 -15.47 -5.50 9.42
N SER A 43 -14.26 -5.75 8.94
CA SER A 43 -13.88 -5.45 7.55
C SER A 43 -14.46 -6.42 6.53
N VAL A 44 -15.03 -7.55 6.98
CA VAL A 44 -15.52 -8.62 6.08
C VAL A 44 -16.87 -8.26 5.44
N GLY A 45 -17.68 -7.39 6.06
CA GLY A 45 -19.04 -7.08 5.63
C GLY A 45 -19.29 -5.62 5.25
N GLY A 46 -18.26 -4.78 5.29
CA GLY A 46 -18.39 -3.40 4.84
C GLY A 46 -18.74 -3.35 3.36
N ARG A 47 -19.81 -2.65 3.01
CA ARG A 47 -20.11 -2.32 1.62
C ARG A 47 -19.86 -0.84 1.40
N PHE A 48 -19.15 -0.58 0.33
CA PHE A 48 -19.02 0.76 -0.20
C PHE A 48 -20.39 1.36 -0.54
N ARG A 49 -20.59 2.63 -0.19
CA ARG A 49 -21.80 3.40 -0.52
C ARG A 49 -21.40 4.61 -1.36
N PRO A 50 -21.69 4.62 -2.66
CA PRO A 50 -21.30 5.71 -3.56
C PRO A 50 -21.79 7.08 -3.10
N GLU A 51 -22.98 7.15 -2.49
CA GLU A 51 -23.55 8.38 -1.95
C GLU A 51 -22.73 8.96 -0.77
N VAL A 52 -22.09 8.07 0.01
CA VAL A 52 -21.21 8.49 1.11
C VAL A 52 -19.92 9.07 0.57
N LEU A 53 -19.37 8.50 -0.51
CA LEU A 53 -18.18 9.02 -1.16
C LEU A 53 -18.40 10.47 -1.63
N ALA A 54 -19.48 10.74 -2.32
CA ALA A 54 -19.77 12.09 -2.81
C ALA A 54 -19.79 13.12 -1.69
N ALA A 55 -20.40 12.77 -0.55
CA ALA A 55 -20.44 13.63 0.64
C ALA A 55 -19.06 13.79 1.29
N GLU A 56 -18.28 12.73 1.36
CA GLU A 56 -16.92 12.75 1.94
C GLU A 56 -15.94 13.54 1.09
N VAL A 57 -16.00 13.40 -0.24
CA VAL A 57 -15.23 14.20 -1.19
C VAL A 57 -15.59 15.69 -1.05
N ALA A 58 -16.89 16.01 -1.02
CA ALA A 58 -17.35 17.39 -0.86
C ALA A 58 -16.91 18.01 0.48
N SER A 59 -16.76 17.19 1.53
CA SER A 59 -16.26 17.64 2.84
C SER A 59 -14.75 17.84 2.92
N GLY A 60 -14.00 17.49 1.86
CA GLY A 60 -12.53 17.54 1.84
C GLY A 60 -11.87 16.48 2.74
N LYS A 61 -12.59 15.45 3.15
CA LYS A 61 -12.10 14.39 4.05
C LYS A 61 -10.99 13.56 3.41
N PHE A 62 -11.01 13.39 2.10
CA PHE A 62 -9.95 12.68 1.39
C PHE A 62 -8.79 13.62 1.10
N ARG A 63 -7.61 13.22 1.52
CA ARG A 63 -6.37 13.91 1.17
C ARG A 63 -6.13 13.76 -0.32
N ARG A 64 -5.64 14.83 -0.91
CA ARG A 64 -5.21 14.84 -2.31
C ARG A 64 -4.01 13.91 -2.48
N ILE A 65 -3.87 13.34 -3.66
CA ILE A 65 -2.64 12.68 -4.06
C ILE A 65 -1.57 13.77 -4.19
N GLU A 66 -0.54 13.68 -3.35
CA GLU A 66 0.61 14.59 -3.40
C GLU A 66 1.85 13.77 -3.70
N ILE A 67 2.58 14.15 -4.73
CA ILE A 67 3.88 13.58 -5.06
C ILE A 67 4.93 14.51 -4.46
N ASP A 68 5.63 14.04 -3.44
CA ASP A 68 6.73 14.77 -2.79
C ASP A 68 8.06 14.35 -3.43
N ASP A 69 8.73 15.27 -4.10
CA ASP A 69 10.00 15.04 -4.80
C ASP A 69 11.08 14.45 -3.89
N ARG A 70 11.08 14.79 -2.59
CA ARG A 70 12.03 14.22 -1.62
C ARG A 70 11.75 12.76 -1.34
N GLN A 71 10.46 12.38 -1.26
CA GLN A 71 10.08 10.98 -1.10
C GLN A 71 10.38 10.19 -2.37
N VAL A 72 10.17 10.78 -3.53
CA VAL A 72 10.55 10.18 -4.82
C VAL A 72 12.04 9.94 -4.87
N ALA A 73 12.88 10.93 -4.52
CA ALA A 73 14.33 10.78 -4.52
C ALA A 73 14.81 9.66 -3.57
N VAL A 74 14.26 9.58 -2.34
CA VAL A 74 14.59 8.49 -1.41
C VAL A 74 14.16 7.13 -1.96
N PHE A 75 13.06 7.09 -2.70
CA PHE A 75 12.60 5.85 -3.32
C PHE A 75 13.48 5.46 -4.52
N GLU A 76 13.93 6.41 -5.32
CA GLU A 76 14.92 6.17 -6.39
C GLU A 76 16.25 5.65 -5.84
N ASP A 77 16.75 6.20 -4.73
CA ASP A 77 17.92 5.67 -4.03
C ASP A 77 17.73 4.21 -3.59
N PHE A 78 16.56 3.87 -3.05
CA PHE A 78 16.22 2.48 -2.71
C PHE A 78 16.19 1.57 -3.95
N LEU A 79 15.64 2.03 -5.06
CA LEU A 79 15.60 1.24 -6.30
C LEU A 79 17.01 1.01 -6.84
N ALA A 80 17.87 2.02 -6.83
CA ALA A 80 19.27 1.88 -7.22
C ALA A 80 20.02 0.87 -6.32
N GLU A 81 19.83 0.95 -5.00
CA GLU A 81 20.40 -0.05 -4.07
C GLU A 81 19.88 -1.46 -4.34
N SER A 82 18.60 -1.60 -4.64
CA SER A 82 17.99 -2.90 -4.97
C SER A 82 18.57 -3.49 -6.25
N GLU A 83 18.85 -2.66 -7.24
CA GLU A 83 19.50 -3.05 -8.49
C GLU A 83 20.91 -3.55 -8.26
N GLU A 84 21.74 -2.80 -7.49
CA GLU A 84 23.10 -3.21 -7.11
C GLU A 84 23.13 -4.57 -6.39
N LYS A 85 22.10 -4.85 -5.58
CA LYS A 85 21.97 -6.10 -4.83
C LYS A 85 21.29 -7.23 -5.61
N GLY A 86 20.82 -6.95 -6.82
CA GLY A 86 20.10 -7.91 -7.65
C GLY A 86 18.75 -8.34 -7.07
N TRP A 87 18.11 -7.51 -6.27
CA TRP A 87 16.79 -7.80 -5.70
C TRP A 87 15.70 -7.47 -6.72
N PRO A 88 14.79 -8.38 -7.02
CA PRO A 88 13.62 -8.05 -7.83
C PRO A 88 12.66 -7.17 -7.01
N VAL A 89 12.20 -6.09 -7.61
CA VAL A 89 11.23 -5.17 -7.01
C VAL A 89 9.95 -5.17 -7.83
N PHE A 90 8.81 -5.33 -7.16
CA PHE A 90 7.50 -5.27 -7.78
C PHE A 90 6.76 -4.04 -7.29
N LEU A 91 6.62 -3.04 -8.16
CA LEU A 91 5.79 -1.87 -7.90
C LEU A 91 4.34 -2.21 -8.24
N THR A 92 3.45 -2.07 -7.28
CA THR A 92 2.06 -2.43 -7.51
C THR A 92 1.14 -1.22 -7.33
N PHE A 93 0.29 -0.98 -8.31
CA PHE A 93 -0.83 -0.07 -8.14
C PHE A 93 -2.02 -0.87 -7.62
N ILE A 94 -2.28 -0.75 -6.31
CA ILE A 94 -3.39 -1.45 -5.65
C ILE A 94 -4.73 -0.82 -6.10
N PRO A 95 -5.78 -1.62 -6.36
CA PRO A 95 -7.06 -1.10 -6.79
C PRO A 95 -7.67 -0.14 -5.77
N THR A 96 -8.13 0.99 -6.26
CA THR A 96 -9.09 1.88 -5.63
C THR A 96 -10.32 1.94 -6.50
N THR A 97 -11.45 2.44 -5.99
CA THR A 97 -12.66 2.54 -6.81
C THR A 97 -12.48 3.50 -7.99
N ALA A 98 -13.18 3.24 -9.10
CA ALA A 98 -13.17 4.15 -10.24
C ALA A 98 -13.64 5.57 -9.86
N GLN A 99 -14.59 5.69 -8.93
CA GLN A 99 -15.05 6.98 -8.41
C GLN A 99 -13.93 7.74 -7.70
N TRP A 100 -13.06 7.06 -6.96
CA TRP A 100 -11.90 7.70 -6.32
C TRP A 100 -10.91 8.22 -7.34
N GLN A 101 -10.61 7.44 -8.36
CA GLN A 101 -9.69 7.85 -9.42
C GLN A 101 -10.22 9.04 -10.23
N ALA A 102 -11.55 9.15 -10.34
CA ALA A 102 -12.21 10.27 -11.02
C ALA A 102 -12.21 11.59 -10.21
N VAL A 103 -11.84 11.57 -8.92
CA VAL A 103 -11.79 12.79 -8.09
C VAL A 103 -10.66 13.71 -8.53
N GLU A 104 -9.47 13.16 -8.80
CA GLU A 104 -8.28 13.90 -9.24
C GLU A 104 -7.59 13.13 -10.39
N PRO A 105 -8.22 13.08 -11.58
CA PRO A 105 -7.75 12.23 -12.68
C PRO A 105 -6.35 12.62 -13.17
N GLU A 106 -6.01 13.90 -13.13
CA GLU A 106 -4.69 14.39 -13.51
C GLU A 106 -3.60 13.90 -12.55
N LYS A 107 -3.89 13.92 -11.25
CA LYS A 107 -2.97 13.41 -10.22
C LYS A 107 -2.84 11.89 -10.25
N ALA A 108 -3.93 11.19 -10.54
CA ALA A 108 -3.88 9.74 -10.74
C ALA A 108 -3.01 9.37 -11.95
N ALA A 109 -3.12 10.13 -13.05
CA ALA A 109 -2.28 9.94 -14.23
C ALA A 109 -0.80 10.29 -13.97
N GLU A 110 -0.54 11.35 -13.20
CA GLU A 110 0.82 11.74 -12.80
C GLU A 110 1.49 10.63 -11.97
N MET A 111 0.78 10.04 -11.01
CA MET A 111 1.27 8.93 -10.22
C MET A 111 1.51 7.68 -11.07
N ASP A 112 0.61 7.35 -12.00
CA ASP A 112 0.78 6.23 -12.94
C ASP A 112 2.03 6.43 -13.82
N ALA A 113 2.20 7.62 -14.36
CA ALA A 113 3.38 7.96 -15.16
C ALA A 113 4.68 7.85 -14.36
N LEU A 114 4.68 8.30 -13.09
CA LEU A 114 5.81 8.18 -12.19
C LEU A 114 6.18 6.71 -11.96
N LEU A 115 5.21 5.86 -11.60
CA LEU A 115 5.49 4.46 -11.32
C LEU A 115 6.00 3.70 -12.56
N ARG A 116 5.48 4.01 -13.74
CA ARG A 116 5.97 3.44 -15.00
C ARG A 116 7.39 3.89 -15.28
N ARG A 117 7.68 5.18 -15.17
CA ARG A 117 9.04 5.71 -15.35
C ARG A 117 10.02 5.02 -14.41
N LEU A 118 9.69 4.90 -13.12
CA LEU A 118 10.55 4.23 -12.14
C LEU A 118 10.81 2.76 -12.51
N ALA A 119 9.84 2.07 -13.08
CA ALA A 119 10.03 0.71 -13.55
C ALA A 119 10.86 0.64 -14.85
N ASP A 120 10.70 1.62 -15.73
CA ASP A 120 11.47 1.68 -16.98
C ASP A 120 12.94 2.05 -16.75
N ASP A 121 13.22 2.87 -15.73
CA ASP A 121 14.56 3.34 -15.39
C ASP A 121 15.40 2.27 -14.66
N HIS A 122 14.77 1.22 -14.07
CA HIS A 122 15.43 0.18 -13.29
C HIS A 122 15.11 -1.23 -13.80
N PRO A 123 16.08 -1.98 -14.36
CA PRO A 123 15.84 -3.28 -15.00
C PRO A 123 15.37 -4.39 -14.05
N ASN A 124 15.61 -4.24 -12.74
CA ASN A 124 15.15 -5.16 -11.70
C ASN A 124 13.74 -4.85 -11.18
N VAL A 125 13.12 -3.78 -11.68
CA VAL A 125 11.79 -3.32 -11.24
C VAL A 125 10.73 -3.73 -12.27
N THR A 126 9.63 -4.28 -11.78
CA THR A 126 8.46 -4.61 -12.60
C THR A 126 7.24 -3.85 -12.05
N PHE A 127 6.60 -3.04 -12.89
CA PHE A 127 5.35 -2.39 -12.54
C PHE A 127 4.15 -3.30 -12.83
N ILE A 128 3.29 -3.48 -11.84
CA ILE A 128 2.07 -4.31 -11.93
C ILE A 128 0.86 -3.46 -11.57
N ASP A 129 0.10 -3.08 -12.57
CA ASP A 129 -1.19 -2.41 -12.39
C ASP A 129 -2.27 -3.44 -12.05
N LEU A 130 -2.86 -3.28 -10.87
CA LEU A 130 -3.93 -4.14 -10.38
C LEU A 130 -5.30 -3.46 -10.39
N ARG A 131 -5.44 -2.26 -10.93
CA ARG A 131 -6.72 -1.54 -10.94
C ARG A 131 -7.77 -2.25 -11.76
N ASP A 132 -7.43 -2.69 -12.95
CA ASP A 132 -8.31 -3.45 -13.84
C ASP A 132 -8.13 -4.95 -13.60
N PRO A 133 -9.18 -5.73 -13.41
CA PRO A 133 -10.61 -5.41 -13.54
C PRO A 133 -11.33 -5.02 -12.23
N TRP A 134 -10.59 -4.67 -11.18
CA TRP A 134 -11.12 -4.61 -9.82
C TRP A 134 -11.76 -3.27 -9.45
N GLN A 135 -11.37 -2.18 -10.08
CA GLN A 135 -11.83 -0.82 -9.73
C GLN A 135 -13.35 -0.62 -9.82
N ASP A 136 -14.02 -1.40 -10.67
CA ASP A 136 -15.47 -1.33 -10.85
C ASP A 136 -16.24 -2.33 -9.96
N ARG A 137 -15.53 -3.09 -9.14
CA ARG A 137 -16.10 -4.08 -8.23
C ARG A 137 -16.37 -3.46 -6.86
N GLU A 138 -17.40 -2.58 -6.78
CA GLU A 138 -17.79 -1.90 -5.54
C GLU A 138 -18.06 -2.88 -4.38
N ASP A 139 -18.50 -4.12 -4.69
CA ASP A 139 -18.70 -5.19 -3.72
C ASP A 139 -17.40 -5.66 -3.05
N PHE A 140 -16.24 -5.30 -3.59
CA PHE A 140 -14.93 -5.63 -3.05
C PHE A 140 -14.31 -4.53 -2.16
N PHE A 141 -15.02 -3.43 -1.97
CA PHE A 141 -14.52 -2.31 -1.18
C PHE A 141 -15.35 -2.07 0.08
N ILE A 142 -14.70 -1.56 1.14
CA ILE A 142 -15.36 -1.03 2.34
C ILE A 142 -15.54 0.47 2.27
N ASP A 143 -14.64 1.14 1.61
CA ASP A 143 -14.63 2.56 1.29
C ASP A 143 -13.92 2.76 -0.07
N PRO A 144 -13.82 3.99 -0.59
CA PRO A 144 -13.24 4.22 -1.91
C PRO A 144 -11.81 3.74 -2.12
N LEU A 145 -11.06 3.57 -1.03
CA LEU A 145 -9.62 3.29 -1.03
C LEU A 145 -9.28 1.88 -0.56
N HIS A 146 -10.14 1.27 0.27
CA HIS A 146 -9.78 0.04 0.95
C HIS A 146 -10.63 -1.14 0.49
N LEU A 147 -9.94 -2.21 0.11
CA LEU A 147 -10.58 -3.48 -0.19
C LEU A 147 -11.15 -4.12 1.08
N ASN A 148 -12.32 -4.74 0.97
CA ASN A 148 -12.82 -5.65 2.00
C ASN A 148 -12.07 -7.00 1.95
N ALA A 149 -12.38 -7.91 2.87
CA ALA A 149 -11.69 -9.19 2.94
C ALA A 149 -11.86 -10.06 1.66
N ALA A 150 -13.00 -9.96 0.99
CA ALA A 150 -13.24 -10.67 -0.28
C ALA A 150 -12.39 -10.07 -1.41
N GLY A 151 -12.41 -8.74 -1.56
CA GLY A 151 -11.61 -8.02 -2.54
C GLY A 151 -10.11 -8.22 -2.32
N SER A 152 -9.64 -8.07 -1.08
CA SER A 152 -8.25 -8.30 -0.72
C SER A 152 -7.76 -9.71 -1.10
N ARG A 153 -8.60 -10.73 -0.86
CA ARG A 153 -8.27 -12.12 -1.23
C ARG A 153 -8.13 -12.30 -2.73
N GLU A 154 -9.06 -11.78 -3.51
CA GLU A 154 -9.04 -11.96 -4.97
C GLU A 154 -7.93 -11.15 -5.62
N VAL A 155 -7.72 -9.91 -5.20
CA VAL A 155 -6.61 -9.06 -5.67
C VAL A 155 -5.25 -9.68 -5.31
N THR A 156 -5.11 -10.23 -4.11
CA THR A 156 -3.87 -10.93 -3.70
C THR A 156 -3.60 -12.16 -4.58
N LYS A 157 -4.63 -12.94 -4.91
CA LYS A 157 -4.47 -14.08 -5.84
C LYS A 157 -4.05 -13.63 -7.24
N ASP A 158 -4.61 -12.53 -7.74
CA ASP A 158 -4.26 -11.97 -9.04
C ASP A 158 -2.81 -11.48 -9.03
N LEU A 159 -2.43 -10.71 -8.02
CA LEU A 159 -1.05 -10.28 -7.80
C LEU A 159 -0.09 -11.48 -7.80
N PHE A 160 -0.41 -12.51 -7.02
CA PHE A 160 0.45 -13.71 -6.94
C PHE A 160 0.61 -14.39 -8.30
N LYS A 161 -0.46 -14.52 -9.08
CA LYS A 161 -0.38 -15.10 -10.43
C LYS A 161 0.53 -14.29 -11.35
N LYS A 162 0.55 -12.97 -11.21
CA LYS A 162 1.39 -12.07 -12.01
C LYS A 162 2.86 -12.11 -11.57
N ILE A 163 3.12 -12.21 -10.26
CA ILE A 163 4.47 -12.22 -9.69
C ILE A 163 5.14 -13.59 -9.80
N ALA A 164 4.40 -14.68 -9.57
CA ALA A 164 4.99 -16.02 -9.48
C ALA A 164 5.89 -16.43 -10.68
N PRO A 165 5.54 -16.10 -11.93
CA PRO A 165 6.42 -16.38 -13.08
C PRO A 165 7.70 -15.54 -13.12
N LEU A 166 7.73 -14.42 -12.38
CA LEU A 166 8.83 -13.45 -12.38
C LEU A 166 9.83 -13.68 -11.25
N ILE A 167 9.46 -14.50 -10.26
CA ILE A 167 10.36 -14.85 -9.17
C ILE A 167 11.28 -15.97 -9.65
N PRO A 168 12.61 -15.77 -9.60
CA PRO A 168 13.56 -16.84 -9.90
C PRO A 168 13.25 -18.06 -9.02
N GLY A 169 13.14 -19.24 -9.64
CA GLY A 169 13.01 -20.48 -8.89
C GLY A 169 14.19 -20.68 -7.93
N PRO A 170 14.05 -21.55 -6.91
CA PRO A 170 15.17 -21.90 -6.05
C PRO A 170 16.33 -22.32 -6.94
N GLN A 171 17.45 -21.60 -6.84
CA GLN A 171 18.69 -22.03 -7.49
C GLN A 171 19.09 -23.31 -6.76
N ASP A 172 19.05 -24.45 -7.45
CA ASP A 172 19.68 -25.67 -6.98
C ASP A 172 21.16 -25.36 -6.79
N ASN A 173 21.53 -25.07 -5.54
CA ASN A 173 22.93 -24.98 -5.14
C ASN A 173 23.55 -26.37 -5.34
N GLN A 174 24.14 -26.59 -6.52
CA GLN A 174 25.02 -27.70 -6.80
C GLN A 174 26.38 -27.47 -6.15
#